data_729dc3de81c0b24aec1aa571db85ac76
#
_entry.id   729dc3de81c0b24aec1aa571db85ac76
#
_cell.length_a   1.000
_cell.length_b   1.000
_cell.length_c   1.000
_cell.angle_alpha   90.00
_cell.angle_beta   90.00
_cell.angle_gamma   90.00
#
_symmetry.space_group_name_H-M   'P 1'
#
loop_
_entity.id
_entity.type
_entity.pdbx_description
1 polymer ?
#
loop_
_entity_poly.entity_id
_entity_poly.type
_entity_poly.pdbx_seq_one_letter_code
_entity_poly.pdbx_strand_id
1 'polypeptide(L)'
;MKCISCGAENSSDGLSFVCEYCGAQNVTQSYFDDKSQDSIDDSKNLSPIKKEGLKAYKLGDYENSINSLTEYLKENDSDSEAWIFLALSEAKTIKASSFLKSFQSISYAMEKAKEHSDDQDLFNNSEIKLSSDLIINSSEASHTYFRNSEKRFKSFGGGLKEADSSIEVLEVALGFPNHGSQARIEALCYGIKICSIYNHRFKGEDDFKDRAKGLAAQLEDLYEQDSLKD
;
A
#
# COMPACT_ATOMS: atom_id res chain seq x y z
N MET A 1 -15.96 4.48 14.03
CA MET A 1 -15.01 4.55 12.88
C MET A 1 -15.43 3.59 11.78
N LYS A 2 -15.08 3.88 10.52
CA LYS A 2 -15.35 2.94 9.42
C LYS A 2 -14.22 1.92 9.29
N CYS A 3 -14.58 0.65 9.15
CA CYS A 3 -13.64 -0.40 8.85
C CYS A 3 -13.09 -0.21 7.42
N ILE A 4 -11.78 -0.24 7.27
CA ILE A 4 -11.12 -0.13 5.95
C ILE A 4 -11.43 -1.36 5.09
N SER A 5 -11.65 -2.53 5.72
CA SER A 5 -11.88 -3.79 5.01
C SER A 5 -13.31 -3.95 4.49
N CYS A 6 -14.34 -3.73 5.30
CA CYS A 6 -15.74 -3.99 4.91
C CYS A 6 -16.62 -2.73 4.86
N GLY A 7 -16.08 -1.56 5.22
CA GLY A 7 -16.82 -0.30 5.23
C GLY A 7 -17.83 -0.14 6.38
N ALA A 8 -17.99 -1.15 7.24
CA ALA A 8 -18.94 -1.10 8.37
C ALA A 8 -18.53 -0.05 9.40
N GLU A 9 -19.50 0.62 9.97
CA GLU A 9 -19.28 1.53 11.10
C GLU A 9 -19.07 0.74 12.39
N ASN A 10 -17.99 1.04 13.11
CA ASN A 10 -17.64 0.45 14.38
C ASN A 10 -17.73 1.50 15.49
N SER A 11 -18.11 1.07 16.69
CA SER A 11 -18.23 1.93 17.87
C SER A 11 -16.88 2.34 18.46
N SER A 12 -15.79 1.72 18.02
CA SER A 12 -14.44 2.01 18.52
C SER A 12 -13.99 3.43 18.18
N ASP A 13 -13.42 4.10 19.17
CA ASP A 13 -12.72 5.38 19.10
C ASP A 13 -11.20 5.24 19.29
N GLY A 14 -10.72 3.98 19.36
CA GLY A 14 -9.32 3.65 19.58
C GLY A 14 -8.41 3.93 18.36
N LEU A 15 -7.11 3.97 18.63
CA LEU A 15 -6.06 4.17 17.61
C LEU A 15 -5.94 2.97 16.65
N SER A 16 -6.29 1.77 17.14
CA SER A 16 -6.47 0.56 16.37
C SER A 16 -7.66 -0.22 16.90
N PHE A 17 -8.34 -0.97 16.03
CA PHE A 17 -9.50 -1.77 16.41
C PHE A 17 -9.67 -2.99 15.52
N VAL A 18 -10.28 -4.04 16.06
CA VAL A 18 -10.75 -5.19 15.28
C VAL A 18 -12.20 -4.91 14.91
N CYS A 19 -12.53 -5.01 13.63
CA CYS A 19 -13.89 -4.77 13.16
C CYS A 19 -14.85 -5.82 13.71
N GLU A 20 -15.97 -5.38 14.32
CA GLU A 20 -16.99 -6.25 14.90
C GLU A 20 -17.73 -7.10 13.83
N TYR A 21 -17.70 -6.67 12.56
CA TYR A 21 -18.44 -7.32 11.47
C TYR A 21 -17.59 -8.30 10.66
N CYS A 22 -16.32 -7.96 10.37
CA CYS A 22 -15.48 -8.79 9.50
C CYS A 22 -14.20 -9.29 10.18
N GLY A 23 -13.97 -8.96 11.43
CA GLY A 23 -12.78 -9.38 12.18
C GLY A 23 -11.47 -8.74 11.72
N ALA A 24 -11.47 -7.86 10.72
CA ALA A 24 -10.26 -7.24 10.22
C ALA A 24 -9.69 -6.24 11.22
N GLN A 25 -8.37 -6.30 11.43
CA GLN A 25 -7.65 -5.29 12.20
C GLN A 25 -7.53 -4.01 11.38
N ASN A 26 -7.83 -2.89 12.02
CA ASN A 26 -7.75 -1.55 11.44
C ASN A 26 -6.82 -0.68 12.27
N VAL A 27 -6.01 0.13 11.59
CA VAL A 27 -5.08 1.07 12.23
C VAL A 27 -5.34 2.46 11.67
N THR A 28 -5.53 3.43 12.56
CA THR A 28 -5.84 4.81 12.18
C THR A 28 -4.56 5.61 11.94
N GLN A 29 -4.67 6.73 11.24
CA GLN A 29 -3.54 7.65 11.08
C GLN A 29 -3.09 8.20 12.44
N SER A 30 -4.01 8.45 13.35
CA SER A 30 -3.70 8.93 14.70
C SER A 30 -2.81 7.99 15.53
N TYR A 31 -2.84 6.68 15.26
CA TYR A 31 -1.87 5.76 15.86
C TYR A 31 -0.42 6.16 15.53
N PHE A 32 -0.15 6.44 14.26
CA PHE A 32 1.19 6.82 13.81
C PHE A 32 1.57 8.24 14.21
N ASP A 33 0.59 9.15 14.28
CA ASP A 33 0.80 10.51 14.76
C ASP A 33 1.19 10.49 16.24
N ASP A 34 0.54 9.66 17.08
CA ASP A 34 0.87 9.49 18.50
C ASP A 34 2.23 8.81 18.66
N LYS A 35 2.50 7.71 17.92
CA LYS A 35 3.81 7.05 17.97
C LYS A 35 4.96 7.99 17.57
N SER A 36 4.78 8.82 16.53
CA SER A 36 5.79 9.81 16.15
C SER A 36 5.98 10.88 17.23
N GLN A 37 4.91 11.26 17.95
CA GLN A 37 4.99 12.21 19.06
C GLN A 37 5.71 11.61 20.27
N ASP A 38 5.39 10.37 20.65
CA ASP A 38 6.06 9.67 21.75
C ASP A 38 7.58 9.61 21.51
N SER A 39 7.97 9.36 20.26
CA SER A 39 9.39 9.34 19.89
C SER A 39 10.04 10.73 19.94
N ILE A 40 9.29 11.80 19.63
CA ILE A 40 9.78 13.18 19.69
C ILE A 40 9.91 13.68 21.14
N ASP A 41 8.94 13.33 22.00
CA ASP A 41 8.85 13.82 23.38
C ASP A 41 9.73 13.01 24.34
N ASP A 42 10.03 11.76 24.02
CA ASP A 42 10.94 10.93 24.81
C ASP A 42 12.30 11.65 24.93
N SER A 43 12.78 11.82 26.15
CA SER A 43 14.05 12.49 26.50
C SER A 43 15.30 11.76 25.97
N LYS A 44 15.12 10.79 25.10
CA LYS A 44 16.18 10.11 24.35
C LYS A 44 16.87 11.15 23.46
N ASN A 45 18.18 11.07 23.44
CA ASN A 45 19.10 11.88 22.62
C ASN A 45 18.88 11.59 21.12
N LEU A 46 17.67 11.87 20.61
CA LEU A 46 17.34 11.71 19.18
C LEU A 46 18.20 12.66 18.34
N SER A 47 18.74 12.13 17.26
CA SER A 47 19.34 12.96 16.23
C SER A 47 18.37 14.06 15.82
N PRO A 48 18.82 15.34 15.73
CA PRO A 48 17.98 16.44 15.27
C PRO A 48 17.30 16.15 13.92
N ILE A 49 17.98 15.47 13.01
CA ILE A 49 17.48 15.10 11.67
C ILE A 49 16.33 14.10 11.79
N LYS A 50 16.45 13.04 12.63
CA LYS A 50 15.34 12.09 12.88
C LYS A 50 14.13 12.81 13.45
N LYS A 51 14.36 13.68 14.46
CA LYS A 51 13.29 14.45 15.10
C LYS A 51 12.56 15.35 14.09
N GLU A 52 13.28 15.97 13.17
CA GLU A 52 12.70 16.77 12.08
C GLU A 52 11.84 15.90 11.16
N GLY A 53 12.33 14.74 10.73
CA GLY A 53 11.60 13.81 9.86
C GLY A 53 10.29 13.33 10.48
N LEU A 54 10.31 12.90 11.75
CA LEU A 54 9.11 12.47 12.48
C LEU A 54 8.12 13.62 12.69
N LYS A 55 8.60 14.83 12.98
CA LYS A 55 7.76 16.02 13.09
C LYS A 55 7.10 16.37 11.75
N ALA A 56 7.86 16.32 10.66
CA ALA A 56 7.34 16.55 9.32
C ALA A 56 6.25 15.53 8.96
N TYR A 57 6.44 14.23 9.26
CA TYR A 57 5.42 13.19 9.10
C TYR A 57 4.13 13.56 9.82
N LYS A 58 4.19 13.91 11.12
CA LYS A 58 3.04 14.28 11.94
C LYS A 58 2.28 15.48 11.36
N LEU A 59 2.99 16.45 10.79
CA LEU A 59 2.40 17.64 10.19
C LEU A 59 1.86 17.41 8.76
N GLY A 60 2.00 16.18 8.22
CA GLY A 60 1.59 15.84 6.85
C GLY A 60 2.55 16.35 5.78
N ASP A 61 3.73 16.84 6.17
CA ASP A 61 4.80 17.27 5.24
C ASP A 61 5.67 16.06 4.87
N TYR A 62 5.07 15.16 4.09
CA TYR A 62 5.68 13.87 3.77
C TYR A 62 6.95 13.99 2.92
N GLU A 63 7.06 15.03 2.07
CA GLU A 63 8.28 15.26 1.28
C GLU A 63 9.47 15.62 2.17
N ASN A 64 9.29 16.49 3.13
CA ASN A 64 10.33 16.80 4.12
C ASN A 64 10.62 15.62 5.04
N SER A 65 9.60 14.85 5.43
CA SER A 65 9.80 13.62 6.20
C SER A 65 10.70 12.64 5.46
N ILE A 66 10.42 12.38 4.17
CA ILE A 66 11.24 11.48 3.32
C ILE A 66 12.67 11.97 3.25
N ASN A 67 12.89 13.26 3.00
CA ASN A 67 14.23 13.83 2.87
C ASN A 67 15.04 13.68 4.18
N SER A 68 14.46 14.09 5.31
CA SER A 68 15.13 14.04 6.61
C SER A 68 15.40 12.61 7.07
N LEU A 69 14.42 11.69 6.92
CA LEU A 69 14.60 10.29 7.31
C LEU A 69 15.59 9.56 6.40
N THR A 70 15.57 9.83 5.10
CA THR A 70 16.55 9.26 4.16
C THR A 70 17.97 9.73 4.50
N GLU A 71 18.16 11.00 4.86
CA GLU A 71 19.46 11.51 5.27
C GLU A 71 19.94 10.88 6.58
N TYR A 72 19.05 10.77 7.56
CA TYR A 72 19.34 10.15 8.84
C TYR A 72 19.76 8.68 8.71
N LEU A 73 19.05 7.91 7.85
CA LEU A 73 19.28 6.48 7.66
C LEU A 73 20.58 6.14 6.94
N LYS A 74 21.26 7.10 6.30
CA LYS A 74 22.59 6.88 5.72
C LYS A 74 23.64 6.50 6.76
N GLU A 75 23.51 7.02 7.99
CA GLU A 75 24.43 6.76 9.08
C GLU A 75 23.83 5.87 10.18
N ASN A 76 22.50 5.62 10.15
CA ASN A 76 21.75 4.93 11.18
C ASN A 76 20.82 3.87 10.56
N ASP A 77 21.34 3.00 9.71
CA ASP A 77 20.61 2.01 8.92
C ASP A 77 19.89 0.93 9.75
N SER A 78 20.25 0.76 11.02
CA SER A 78 19.60 -0.16 11.94
C SER A 78 18.38 0.44 12.68
N ASP A 79 18.00 1.68 12.40
CA ASP A 79 16.86 2.31 13.05
C ASP A 79 15.53 1.92 12.36
N SER A 80 14.92 0.84 12.86
CA SER A 80 13.66 0.27 12.36
C SER A 80 12.52 1.30 12.33
N GLU A 81 12.37 2.13 13.36
CA GLU A 81 11.34 3.14 13.42
C GLU A 81 11.49 4.17 12.30
N ALA A 82 12.71 4.63 12.03
CA ALA A 82 12.96 5.58 10.94
C ALA A 82 12.63 4.97 9.57
N TRP A 83 12.92 3.69 9.34
CA TRP A 83 12.53 2.99 8.13
C TRP A 83 11.01 2.87 7.98
N ILE A 84 10.29 2.58 9.06
CA ILE A 84 8.82 2.52 9.07
C ILE A 84 8.22 3.86 8.67
N PHE A 85 8.63 4.96 9.30
CA PHE A 85 8.09 6.28 8.99
C PHE A 85 8.51 6.79 7.60
N LEU A 86 9.66 6.37 7.09
CA LEU A 86 10.05 6.60 5.69
C LEU A 86 9.06 5.90 4.74
N ALA A 87 8.80 4.60 4.94
CA ALA A 87 7.86 3.84 4.11
C ALA A 87 6.45 4.44 4.14
N LEU A 88 5.95 4.79 5.33
CA LEU A 88 4.65 5.45 5.50
C LEU A 88 4.58 6.81 4.79
N SER A 89 5.65 7.61 4.84
CA SER A 89 5.72 8.90 4.15
C SER A 89 5.72 8.74 2.63
N GLU A 90 6.51 7.78 2.12
CA GLU A 90 6.55 7.48 0.69
C GLU A 90 5.19 7.00 0.16
N ALA A 91 4.47 6.17 0.93
CA ALA A 91 3.13 5.72 0.55
C ALA A 91 2.12 6.87 0.39
N LYS A 92 2.28 7.97 1.14
CA LYS A 92 1.44 9.18 1.02
C LYS A 92 1.75 10.04 -0.19
N THR A 93 2.93 9.89 -0.79
CA THR A 93 3.40 10.71 -1.92
C THR A 93 3.39 9.97 -3.26
N ILE A 94 2.91 8.73 -3.30
CA ILE A 94 2.86 7.90 -4.51
C ILE A 94 2.06 8.61 -5.61
N LYS A 95 2.69 8.69 -6.79
CA LYS A 95 2.05 9.15 -8.03
C LYS A 95 1.86 7.95 -8.97
N ALA A 96 0.77 7.94 -9.73
CA ALA A 96 0.51 6.88 -10.71
C ALA A 96 1.72 6.60 -11.62
N SER A 97 2.37 7.66 -12.12
CA SER A 97 3.51 7.54 -13.05
C SER A 97 4.80 6.98 -12.42
N SER A 98 4.91 6.95 -11.10
CA SER A 98 6.07 6.46 -10.35
C SER A 98 5.73 5.31 -9.42
N PHE A 99 4.53 4.74 -9.51
CA PHE A 99 4.03 3.75 -8.56
C PHE A 99 5.02 2.60 -8.34
N LEU A 100 5.47 1.93 -9.40
CA LEU A 100 6.38 0.78 -9.29
C LEU A 100 7.69 1.13 -8.59
N LYS A 101 8.26 2.31 -8.89
CA LYS A 101 9.48 2.78 -8.24
C LYS A 101 9.25 3.05 -6.75
N SER A 102 8.16 3.74 -6.42
CA SER A 102 7.81 4.03 -5.02
C SER A 102 7.51 2.75 -4.25
N PHE A 103 6.81 1.78 -4.89
CA PHE A 103 6.55 0.47 -4.29
C PHE A 103 7.85 -0.28 -3.94
N GLN A 104 8.84 -0.28 -4.84
CA GLN A 104 10.15 -0.89 -4.57
C GLN A 104 10.87 -0.25 -3.39
N SER A 105 10.83 1.09 -3.30
CA SER A 105 11.42 1.85 -2.19
C SER A 105 10.73 1.51 -0.86
N ILE A 106 9.40 1.49 -0.83
CA ILE A 106 8.60 1.13 0.35
C ILE A 106 8.89 -0.31 0.78
N SER A 107 8.91 -1.26 -0.15
CA SER A 107 9.22 -2.66 0.15
C SER A 107 10.61 -2.82 0.76
N TYR A 108 11.61 -2.14 0.19
CA TYR A 108 12.97 -2.13 0.74
C TYR A 108 13.02 -1.53 2.16
N ALA A 109 12.34 -0.41 2.38
CA ALA A 109 12.29 0.21 3.70
C ALA A 109 11.63 -0.71 4.75
N MET A 110 10.57 -1.44 4.37
CA MET A 110 9.91 -2.41 5.26
C MET A 110 10.76 -3.67 5.52
N GLU A 111 11.54 -4.12 4.53
CA GLU A 111 12.53 -5.20 4.77
C GLU A 111 13.58 -4.77 5.79
N LYS A 112 14.12 -3.56 5.66
CA LYS A 112 15.06 -2.98 6.62
C LYS A 112 14.45 -2.81 8.02
N ALA A 113 13.23 -2.31 8.09
CA ALA A 113 12.50 -2.22 9.34
C ALA A 113 12.36 -3.59 10.03
N LYS A 114 12.01 -4.62 9.27
CA LYS A 114 11.84 -5.99 9.77
C LYS A 114 13.13 -6.59 10.33
N GLU A 115 14.27 -6.35 9.67
CA GLU A 115 15.58 -6.83 10.09
C GLU A 115 15.97 -6.33 11.49
N HIS A 116 15.50 -5.14 11.88
CA HIS A 116 15.94 -4.43 13.09
C HIS A 116 14.80 -4.10 14.07
N SER A 117 13.59 -4.65 13.86
CA SER A 117 12.41 -4.23 14.63
C SER A 117 12.43 -4.79 16.06
N ASP A 118 12.50 -3.88 17.01
CA ASP A 118 12.30 -4.16 18.45
C ASP A 118 10.83 -3.89 18.87
N ASP A 119 10.10 -3.01 18.16
CA ASP A 119 8.66 -2.74 18.37
C ASP A 119 7.83 -3.50 17.33
N GLN A 120 7.47 -4.74 17.66
CA GLN A 120 6.68 -5.60 16.78
C GLN A 120 5.28 -5.05 16.53
N ASP A 121 4.69 -4.32 17.47
CA ASP A 121 3.36 -3.73 17.32
C ASP A 121 3.40 -2.58 16.30
N LEU A 122 4.41 -1.71 16.38
CA LEU A 122 4.60 -0.66 15.39
C LEU A 122 4.83 -1.25 14.00
N PHE A 123 5.66 -2.28 13.89
CA PHE A 123 5.93 -2.95 12.61
C PHE A 123 4.66 -3.56 12.01
N ASN A 124 3.92 -4.40 12.76
CA ASN A 124 2.72 -5.05 12.28
C ASN A 124 1.64 -4.05 11.89
N ASN A 125 1.42 -3.01 12.69
CA ASN A 125 0.46 -1.96 12.39
C ASN A 125 0.83 -1.17 11.15
N SER A 126 2.12 -0.97 10.89
CA SER A 126 2.59 -0.31 9.67
C SER A 126 2.41 -1.17 8.43
N GLU A 127 2.62 -2.51 8.51
CA GLU A 127 2.30 -3.42 7.41
C GLU A 127 0.80 -3.35 7.02
N ILE A 128 -0.10 -3.38 8.02
CA ILE A 128 -1.55 -3.28 7.78
C ILE A 128 -1.89 -1.96 7.08
N LYS A 129 -1.34 -0.86 7.58
CA LYS A 129 -1.59 0.47 7.01
C LYS A 129 -1.07 0.61 5.59
N LEU A 130 0.19 0.19 5.36
CA LEU A 130 0.82 0.23 4.05
C LEU A 130 0.10 -0.64 3.03
N SER A 131 -0.30 -1.85 3.42
CA SER A 131 -1.07 -2.76 2.57
C SER A 131 -2.34 -2.07 2.05
N SER A 132 -3.10 -1.44 2.93
CA SER A 132 -4.30 -0.71 2.54
C SER A 132 -4.01 0.49 1.64
N ASP A 133 -3.05 1.33 2.00
CA ASP A 133 -2.67 2.52 1.20
C ASP A 133 -2.14 2.11 -0.18
N LEU A 134 -1.33 1.07 -0.29
CA LEU A 134 -0.78 0.57 -1.55
C LEU A 134 -1.85 0.03 -2.49
N ILE A 135 -2.85 -0.70 -1.98
CA ILE A 135 -3.96 -1.19 -2.80
C ILE A 135 -4.80 -0.04 -3.35
N ILE A 136 -5.12 0.96 -2.53
CA ILE A 136 -5.87 2.14 -2.98
C ILE A 136 -5.07 2.88 -4.06
N ASN A 137 -3.80 3.17 -3.81
CA ASN A 137 -2.94 3.89 -4.75
C ASN A 137 -2.71 3.11 -6.05
N SER A 138 -2.59 1.78 -5.99
CA SER A 138 -2.46 0.93 -7.17
C SER A 138 -3.71 0.93 -8.03
N SER A 139 -4.88 0.95 -7.41
CA SER A 139 -6.15 1.05 -8.13
C SER A 139 -6.26 2.38 -8.88
N GLU A 140 -5.89 3.50 -8.27
CA GLU A 140 -5.86 4.81 -8.92
C GLU A 140 -4.83 4.87 -10.06
N ALA A 141 -3.62 4.30 -9.85
CA ALA A 141 -2.60 4.20 -10.86
C ALA A 141 -3.06 3.34 -12.05
N SER A 142 -3.64 2.17 -11.77
CA SER A 142 -4.20 1.27 -12.78
C SER A 142 -5.28 1.95 -13.61
N HIS A 143 -6.21 2.67 -12.98
CA HIS A 143 -7.21 3.47 -13.69
C HIS A 143 -6.60 4.53 -14.62
N THR A 144 -5.52 5.16 -14.19
CA THR A 144 -4.80 6.16 -14.99
C THR A 144 -4.16 5.52 -16.22
N TYR A 145 -3.48 4.40 -16.06
CA TYR A 145 -2.89 3.64 -17.17
C TYR A 145 -3.97 3.08 -18.10
N PHE A 146 -5.05 2.55 -17.55
CA PHE A 146 -6.18 2.07 -18.35
C PHE A 146 -6.74 3.17 -19.27
N ARG A 147 -6.99 4.37 -18.74
CA ARG A 147 -7.48 5.50 -19.54
C ARG A 147 -6.49 5.90 -20.64
N ASN A 148 -5.20 5.85 -20.36
CA ASN A 148 -4.16 6.18 -21.33
C ASN A 148 -4.08 5.12 -22.44
N SER A 149 -4.16 3.83 -22.09
CA SER A 149 -4.25 2.72 -23.04
C SER A 149 -5.47 2.88 -23.96
N GLU A 150 -6.65 3.21 -23.40
CA GLU A 150 -7.88 3.45 -24.15
C GLU A 150 -7.73 4.59 -25.19
N LYS A 151 -7.13 5.71 -24.77
CA LYS A 151 -6.88 6.85 -25.66
C LYS A 151 -5.95 6.48 -26.80
N ARG A 152 -4.85 5.77 -26.50
CA ARG A 152 -3.86 5.36 -27.51
C ARG A 152 -4.42 4.33 -28.48
N PHE A 153 -5.19 3.36 -27.98
CA PHE A 153 -5.84 2.37 -28.83
C PHE A 153 -6.78 3.01 -29.84
N LYS A 154 -7.61 3.95 -29.41
CA LYS A 154 -8.55 4.67 -30.30
C LYS A 154 -7.85 5.55 -31.33
N SER A 155 -6.71 6.13 -30.97
CA SER A 155 -6.02 7.09 -31.83
C SER A 155 -5.03 6.43 -32.80
N PHE A 156 -4.32 5.36 -32.38
CA PHE A 156 -3.17 4.82 -33.10
C PHE A 156 -3.12 3.29 -33.15
N GLY A 157 -4.11 2.60 -32.61
CA GLY A 157 -4.10 1.14 -32.46
C GLY A 157 -3.04 0.61 -31.46
N GLY A 158 -2.43 1.52 -30.67
CA GLY A 158 -1.40 1.19 -29.67
C GLY A 158 -1.96 1.12 -28.25
N GLY A 159 -1.08 1.20 -27.25
CA GLY A 159 -1.48 1.26 -25.84
C GLY A 159 -1.22 -0.02 -25.05
N LEU A 160 -0.51 -1.00 -25.64
CA LEU A 160 -0.15 -2.27 -24.98
C LEU A 160 0.69 -2.02 -23.72
N LYS A 161 1.70 -1.15 -23.79
CA LYS A 161 2.55 -0.82 -22.65
C LYS A 161 1.76 -0.24 -21.47
N GLU A 162 0.81 0.65 -21.73
CA GLU A 162 -0.07 1.19 -20.69
C GLU A 162 -1.04 0.14 -20.17
N ALA A 163 -1.45 -0.81 -21.03
CA ALA A 163 -2.25 -1.96 -20.63
C ALA A 163 -1.48 -2.84 -19.65
N ASP A 164 -0.24 -3.21 -19.97
CA ASP A 164 0.64 -3.98 -19.08
C ASP A 164 0.83 -3.25 -17.75
N SER A 165 1.20 -1.98 -17.78
CA SER A 165 1.40 -1.19 -16.56
C SER A 165 0.14 -1.09 -15.70
N SER A 166 -1.06 -1.09 -16.31
CA SER A 166 -2.31 -1.03 -15.54
C SER A 166 -2.58 -2.29 -14.71
N ILE A 167 -2.09 -3.44 -15.16
CA ILE A 167 -2.22 -4.70 -14.41
C ILE A 167 -1.04 -4.86 -13.45
N GLU A 168 0.18 -4.58 -13.90
CA GLU A 168 1.40 -4.72 -13.11
C GLU A 168 1.32 -3.97 -11.77
N VAL A 169 0.82 -2.73 -11.77
CA VAL A 169 0.67 -1.96 -10.52
C VAL A 169 -0.31 -2.59 -9.53
N LEU A 170 -1.34 -3.29 -10.01
CA LEU A 170 -2.26 -4.05 -9.15
C LEU A 170 -1.59 -5.30 -8.60
N GLU A 171 -0.92 -6.07 -9.46
CA GLU A 171 -0.27 -7.33 -9.07
C GLU A 171 0.81 -7.12 -8.01
N VAL A 172 1.66 -6.09 -8.16
CA VAL A 172 2.69 -5.82 -7.15
C VAL A 172 2.09 -5.38 -5.82
N ALA A 173 1.03 -4.57 -5.83
CA ALA A 173 0.35 -4.16 -4.60
C ALA A 173 -0.37 -5.32 -3.92
N LEU A 174 -0.99 -6.21 -4.70
CA LEU A 174 -1.65 -7.43 -4.20
C LEU A 174 -0.65 -8.45 -3.64
N GLY A 175 0.62 -8.40 -4.07
CA GLY A 175 1.71 -9.21 -3.52
C GLY A 175 2.25 -8.72 -2.18
N PHE A 176 1.96 -7.48 -1.76
CA PHE A 176 2.34 -6.98 -0.44
C PHE A 176 1.55 -7.72 0.67
N PRO A 177 2.18 -8.02 1.83
CA PRO A 177 1.50 -8.68 2.93
C PRO A 177 0.18 -7.99 3.27
N ASN A 178 -0.91 -8.74 3.32
CA ASN A 178 -2.23 -8.14 3.50
C ASN A 178 -3.13 -9.01 4.38
N HIS A 179 -3.87 -8.34 5.20
CA HIS A 179 -4.79 -8.92 6.17
C HIS A 179 -6.24 -8.90 5.67
N GLY A 180 -6.46 -9.20 4.41
CA GLY A 180 -7.76 -9.36 3.77
C GLY A 180 -8.64 -8.10 3.84
N SER A 181 -9.07 -7.56 2.73
CA SER A 181 -9.89 -6.36 2.77
C SER A 181 -10.84 -6.27 1.60
N GLN A 182 -11.93 -5.56 1.78
CA GLN A 182 -12.85 -5.22 0.69
C GLN A 182 -12.11 -4.53 -0.47
N ALA A 183 -11.14 -3.65 -0.17
CA ALA A 183 -10.31 -3.00 -1.17
C ALA A 183 -9.50 -4.00 -2.01
N ARG A 184 -9.02 -5.10 -1.40
CA ARG A 184 -8.32 -6.18 -2.13
C ARG A 184 -9.27 -6.90 -3.10
N ILE A 185 -10.48 -7.24 -2.64
CA ILE A 185 -11.51 -7.85 -3.47
C ILE A 185 -11.85 -6.95 -4.67
N GLU A 186 -12.06 -5.66 -4.42
CA GLU A 186 -12.35 -4.67 -5.46
C GLU A 186 -11.20 -4.54 -6.46
N ALA A 187 -9.95 -4.51 -6.01
CA ALA A 187 -8.77 -4.47 -6.87
C ALA A 187 -8.65 -5.74 -7.73
N LEU A 188 -8.90 -6.92 -7.17
CA LEU A 188 -8.90 -8.19 -7.90
C LEU A 188 -10.01 -8.22 -8.96
N CYS A 189 -11.24 -7.89 -8.58
CA CYS A 189 -12.36 -7.80 -9.52
C CYS A 189 -12.10 -6.81 -10.66
N TYR A 190 -11.52 -5.65 -10.33
CA TYR A 190 -11.15 -4.66 -11.33
C TYR A 190 -10.04 -5.18 -12.25
N GLY A 191 -9.00 -5.79 -11.72
CA GLY A 191 -7.91 -6.40 -12.49
C GLY A 191 -8.41 -7.47 -13.47
N ILE A 192 -9.26 -8.40 -13.02
CA ILE A 192 -9.88 -9.43 -13.86
C ILE A 192 -10.66 -8.78 -15.00
N LYS A 193 -11.47 -7.75 -14.70
CA LYS A 193 -12.27 -7.03 -15.68
C LYS A 193 -11.40 -6.39 -16.78
N ILE A 194 -10.34 -5.66 -16.40
CA ILE A 194 -9.49 -4.99 -17.38
C ILE A 194 -8.64 -5.98 -18.19
N CYS A 195 -8.18 -7.08 -17.59
CA CYS A 195 -7.53 -8.18 -18.31
C CYS A 195 -8.45 -8.76 -19.39
N SER A 196 -9.73 -8.96 -19.09
CA SER A 196 -10.71 -9.45 -20.07
C SER A 196 -10.90 -8.48 -21.24
N ILE A 197 -10.91 -7.16 -20.97
CA ILE A 197 -10.99 -6.12 -22.01
C ILE A 197 -9.73 -6.18 -22.90
N TYR A 198 -8.55 -6.28 -22.30
CA TYR A 198 -7.28 -6.30 -23.02
C TYR A 198 -7.09 -7.58 -23.83
N ASN A 199 -7.45 -8.73 -23.29
CA ASN A 199 -7.41 -10.00 -24.01
C ASN A 199 -8.29 -9.96 -25.29
N HIS A 200 -9.42 -9.27 -25.24
CA HIS A 200 -10.26 -9.06 -26.44
C HIS A 200 -9.67 -8.08 -27.44
N ARG A 201 -8.96 -7.05 -26.94
CA ARG A 201 -8.41 -5.94 -27.74
C ARG A 201 -7.06 -6.26 -28.37
N PHE A 202 -6.17 -6.84 -27.61
CA PHE A 202 -4.81 -7.20 -28.00
C PHE A 202 -4.75 -8.71 -28.29
N LYS A 203 -5.48 -9.14 -29.34
CA LYS A 203 -5.53 -10.55 -29.73
C LYS A 203 -4.14 -11.07 -30.11
N GLY A 204 -3.76 -12.19 -29.51
CA GLY A 204 -2.43 -12.81 -29.69
C GLY A 204 -1.48 -12.57 -28.52
N GLU A 205 -1.85 -11.73 -27.56
CA GLU A 205 -1.15 -11.57 -26.29
C GLU A 205 -1.84 -12.46 -25.25
N ASP A 206 -1.38 -13.69 -25.11
CA ASP A 206 -1.98 -14.67 -24.19
C ASP A 206 -1.78 -14.30 -22.70
N ASP A 207 -0.85 -13.36 -22.41
CA ASP A 207 -0.50 -12.94 -21.08
C ASP A 207 -1.70 -12.38 -20.29
N PHE A 208 -2.56 -11.55 -20.88
CA PHE A 208 -3.73 -11.00 -20.18
C PHE A 208 -4.74 -12.06 -19.75
N LYS A 209 -4.84 -13.16 -20.49
CA LYS A 209 -5.70 -14.28 -20.13
C LYS A 209 -5.14 -15.02 -18.90
N ASP A 210 -3.86 -15.24 -18.85
CA ASP A 210 -3.22 -15.95 -17.75
C ASP A 210 -3.14 -15.09 -16.50
N ARG A 211 -2.89 -13.79 -16.64
CA ARG A 211 -3.00 -12.81 -15.53
C ARG A 211 -4.42 -12.77 -14.96
N ALA A 212 -5.46 -12.76 -15.80
CA ALA A 212 -6.83 -12.83 -15.33
C ALA A 212 -7.12 -14.08 -14.50
N LYS A 213 -6.60 -15.26 -14.91
CA LYS A 213 -6.72 -16.51 -14.14
C LYS A 213 -5.99 -16.42 -12.80
N GLY A 214 -4.77 -15.85 -12.77
CA GLY A 214 -4.01 -15.66 -11.55
C GLY A 214 -4.73 -14.76 -10.53
N LEU A 215 -5.34 -13.66 -11.00
CA LEU A 215 -6.14 -12.77 -10.16
C LEU A 215 -7.45 -13.46 -9.69
N ALA A 216 -8.08 -14.26 -10.53
CA ALA A 216 -9.28 -15.03 -10.15
C ALA A 216 -8.98 -16.07 -9.08
N ALA A 217 -7.87 -16.79 -9.18
CA ALA A 217 -7.44 -17.74 -8.16
C ALA A 217 -7.21 -17.06 -6.80
N GLN A 218 -6.57 -15.90 -6.78
CA GLN A 218 -6.41 -15.13 -5.54
C GLN A 218 -7.75 -14.67 -4.95
N LEU A 219 -8.75 -14.37 -5.78
CA LEU A 219 -10.09 -14.02 -5.32
C LEU A 219 -10.82 -15.22 -4.72
N GLU A 220 -10.70 -16.41 -5.33
CA GLU A 220 -11.24 -17.65 -4.80
C GLU A 220 -10.63 -18.00 -3.44
N ASP A 221 -9.30 -17.92 -3.30
CA ASP A 221 -8.60 -18.13 -2.03
C ASP A 221 -9.12 -17.22 -0.91
N LEU A 222 -9.43 -15.95 -1.21
CA LEU A 222 -9.98 -15.02 -0.22
C LEU A 222 -11.39 -15.44 0.24
N TYR A 223 -12.25 -15.88 -0.67
CA TYR A 223 -13.60 -16.35 -0.30
C TYR A 223 -13.55 -17.67 0.51
N GLU A 224 -12.62 -18.56 0.20
CA GLU A 224 -12.44 -19.79 0.98
C GLU A 224 -11.95 -19.49 2.40
N GLN A 225 -11.00 -18.55 2.55
CA GLN A 225 -10.51 -18.12 3.88
C GLN A 225 -11.60 -17.45 4.72
N ASP A 226 -12.49 -16.68 4.13
CA ASP A 226 -13.60 -16.05 4.85
C ASP A 226 -14.69 -17.06 5.23
N SER A 227 -14.94 -18.07 4.40
CA SER A 227 -15.92 -19.14 4.70
C SER A 227 -15.47 -20.11 5.81
N LEU A 228 -14.20 -20.12 6.16
CA LEU A 228 -13.66 -20.93 7.26
C LEU A 228 -13.69 -20.20 8.62
N LYS A 229 -14.13 -18.93 8.65
CA LYS A 229 -14.23 -18.13 9.89
C LYS A 229 -15.63 -18.15 10.52
N ASP A 230 -16.63 -18.70 9.81
CA ASP A 230 -18.00 -18.92 10.28
C ASP A 230 -18.15 -20.33 10.91
#